data_de3bef28538626cb1a490badab6fd995
#
_entry.id   de3bef28538626cb1a490badab6fd995
#
_cell.length_a   1.000
_cell.length_b   1.000
_cell.length_c   1.000
_cell.angle_alpha   90.00
_cell.angle_beta   90.00
_cell.angle_gamma   90.00
#
_symmetry.space_group_name_H-M   'P 1'
#
loop_
_entity.id
_entity.type
_entity.pdbx_description
1 polymer ?
#
loop_
_entity_poly.entity_id
_entity_poly.type
_entity_poly.pdbx_seq_one_letter_code
_entity_poly.pdbx_strand_id
1 'polypeptide(L)'
;MRKRNPRRATPEELRVCSVLKEKGTREELAHLAARGEWSNVPAYNASREQIADHLGKSVSPESDASFFDSRRFSEAIVLLKSRPVLLVKNGIFDEAPLAGLEQRLKKHRAALATPIRSVGRLELIDHDSMDWCGTGWRIEDDLIVTNRHVASLFAERQGSLFRFRLNQAGKQVRTRVDFREEYRQPESDEHVIARVLWIAPDVSEAPDMAILQVVKGDLLPPPLVLARQDAEPRQAVAVVGYPARDSRNDAGAMEDIFGNIYDVKRFAPGEVVGLPHDAWYLTHDCSTLGGNSGSAVLSIDGGEVVGLHFGGQFRKTNYG
;
A
#
# COMPACT_ATOMS: atom_id res chain seq x y z
N MET A 1 -37.03 -17.00 -17.66
CA MET A 1 -35.73 -17.02 -17.01
C MET A 1 -34.78 -16.13 -17.81
N ARG A 2 -34.48 -14.91 -17.34
CA ARG A 2 -33.47 -14.04 -17.97
C ARG A 2 -32.09 -14.56 -17.56
N LYS A 3 -31.28 -15.02 -18.53
CA LYS A 3 -29.86 -15.33 -18.32
C LYS A 3 -29.16 -14.04 -17.88
N ARG A 4 -28.65 -13.99 -16.63
CA ARG A 4 -27.75 -12.92 -16.20
C ARG A 4 -26.49 -13.03 -17.07
N ASN A 5 -26.14 -11.94 -17.76
CA ASN A 5 -24.84 -11.82 -18.41
C ASN A 5 -23.75 -11.94 -17.33
N PRO A 6 -22.74 -12.76 -17.51
CA PRO A 6 -21.62 -12.83 -16.58
C PRO A 6 -20.97 -11.45 -16.52
N ARG A 7 -20.76 -10.95 -15.32
CA ARG A 7 -20.04 -9.69 -15.06
C ARG A 7 -18.60 -9.87 -15.57
N ARG A 8 -18.11 -8.93 -16.38
CA ARG A 8 -16.69 -8.91 -16.76
C ARG A 8 -15.85 -8.73 -15.50
N ALA A 9 -14.80 -9.54 -15.35
CA ALA A 9 -13.84 -9.43 -14.28
C ALA A 9 -13.16 -8.04 -14.31
N THR A 10 -12.93 -7.46 -13.14
CA THR A 10 -12.19 -6.20 -13.03
C THR A 10 -10.70 -6.43 -13.35
N PRO A 11 -9.95 -5.39 -13.73
CA PRO A 11 -8.49 -5.50 -13.91
C PRO A 11 -7.76 -6.06 -12.68
N GLU A 12 -8.26 -5.75 -11.50
CA GLU A 12 -7.75 -6.23 -10.21
C GLU A 12 -8.02 -7.73 -10.02
N GLU A 13 -9.24 -8.18 -10.34
CA GLU A 13 -9.60 -9.60 -10.35
C GLU A 13 -8.75 -10.40 -11.35
N LEU A 14 -8.46 -9.82 -12.51
CA LEU A 14 -7.55 -10.43 -13.49
C LEU A 14 -6.11 -10.55 -13.00
N ARG A 15 -5.62 -9.54 -12.26
CA ARG A 15 -4.28 -9.60 -11.61
C ARG A 15 -4.23 -10.71 -10.55
N VAL A 16 -5.23 -10.80 -9.68
CA VAL A 16 -5.35 -11.90 -8.70
C VAL A 16 -5.33 -13.25 -9.40
N CYS A 17 -6.12 -13.41 -10.47
CA CYS A 17 -6.11 -14.63 -11.26
C CYS A 17 -4.77 -14.93 -11.91
N SER A 18 -4.00 -13.90 -12.34
CA SER A 18 -2.66 -14.12 -12.92
C SER A 18 -1.67 -14.62 -11.86
N VAL A 19 -1.71 -14.08 -10.66
CA VAL A 19 -0.89 -14.52 -9.52
C VAL A 19 -1.23 -15.96 -9.12
N LEU A 20 -2.51 -16.31 -9.08
CA LEU A 20 -2.97 -17.68 -8.79
C LEU A 20 -2.63 -18.68 -9.91
N LYS A 21 -2.28 -18.22 -11.11
CA LYS A 21 -1.78 -19.09 -12.20
C LYS A 21 -0.33 -19.52 -11.99
N GLU A 22 0.44 -18.82 -11.15
CA GLU A 22 1.79 -19.25 -10.82
C GLU A 22 1.75 -20.56 -10.03
N LYS A 23 2.37 -21.60 -10.59
CA LYS A 23 2.35 -22.96 -10.03
C LYS A 23 2.79 -23.00 -8.56
N GLY A 24 3.86 -22.28 -8.20
CA GLY A 24 4.38 -22.24 -6.83
C GLY A 24 3.41 -21.60 -5.83
N THR A 25 2.71 -20.54 -6.22
CA THR A 25 1.71 -19.89 -5.36
C THR A 25 0.52 -20.80 -5.09
N ARG A 26 0.04 -21.50 -6.11
CA ARG A 26 -1.07 -22.47 -5.96
C ARG A 26 -0.70 -23.63 -5.05
N GLU A 27 0.48 -24.21 -5.22
CA GLU A 27 0.98 -25.31 -4.39
C GLU A 27 1.10 -24.87 -2.93
N GLU A 28 1.61 -23.67 -2.65
CA GLU A 28 1.73 -23.13 -1.30
C GLU A 28 0.36 -22.88 -0.66
N LEU A 29 -0.57 -22.28 -1.39
CA LEU A 29 -1.94 -22.07 -0.93
C LEU A 29 -2.65 -23.41 -0.66
N ALA A 30 -2.47 -24.42 -1.52
CA ALA A 30 -2.98 -25.77 -1.29
C ALA A 30 -2.37 -26.44 -0.06
N HIS A 31 -1.07 -26.25 0.19
CA HIS A 31 -0.39 -26.70 1.39
C HIS A 31 -0.91 -26.05 2.68
N LEU A 32 -1.15 -24.74 2.66
CA LEU A 32 -1.75 -24.02 3.78
C LEU A 32 -3.16 -24.50 4.06
N ALA A 33 -3.97 -24.71 3.01
CA ALA A 33 -5.30 -25.29 3.13
C ALA A 33 -5.26 -26.68 3.79
N ALA A 34 -4.37 -27.55 3.31
CA ALA A 34 -4.23 -28.92 3.83
C ALA A 34 -3.79 -28.98 5.32
N ARG A 35 -2.96 -28.02 5.76
CA ARG A 35 -2.49 -27.94 7.17
C ARG A 35 -3.47 -27.24 8.11
N GLY A 36 -4.56 -26.72 7.60
CA GLY A 36 -5.53 -26.02 8.41
C GLY A 36 -5.13 -24.61 8.85
N GLU A 37 -4.05 -24.07 8.33
CA GLU A 37 -3.55 -22.74 8.64
C GLU A 37 -4.42 -21.63 8.03
N TRP A 38 -5.41 -21.99 7.24
CA TRP A 38 -6.47 -21.10 6.74
C TRP A 38 -7.46 -20.62 7.81
N SER A 39 -7.50 -21.26 8.99
CA SER A 39 -8.37 -20.78 10.07
C SER A 39 -7.97 -19.38 10.55
N ASN A 40 -6.75 -18.97 10.26
CA ASN A 40 -6.19 -17.65 10.60
C ASN A 40 -6.34 -16.63 9.47
N VAL A 41 -6.96 -16.99 8.34
CA VAL A 41 -7.31 -16.06 7.26
C VAL A 41 -8.78 -15.72 7.41
N PRO A 42 -9.14 -14.57 7.99
CA PRO A 42 -10.54 -14.22 8.19
C PRO A 42 -11.25 -14.07 6.84
N ALA A 43 -12.44 -14.64 6.76
CA ALA A 43 -13.44 -14.40 5.72
C ALA A 43 -13.29 -15.15 4.39
N TYR A 44 -13.11 -16.48 4.44
CA TYR A 44 -13.60 -17.34 3.35
C TYR A 44 -14.97 -17.90 3.72
N ASN A 45 -16.00 -17.59 2.91
CA ASN A 45 -17.32 -18.24 3.01
C ASN A 45 -17.32 -19.67 2.42
N ALA A 46 -16.14 -20.26 2.23
CA ALA A 46 -15.97 -21.58 1.63
C ALA A 46 -15.21 -22.52 2.58
N SER A 47 -15.56 -23.81 2.56
CA SER A 47 -14.85 -24.83 3.35
C SER A 47 -13.43 -25.05 2.82
N ARG A 48 -12.55 -25.65 3.65
CA ARG A 48 -11.18 -26.02 3.26
C ARG A 48 -11.15 -26.92 2.03
N GLU A 49 -12.09 -27.86 1.95
CA GLU A 49 -12.21 -28.80 0.83
C GLU A 49 -12.56 -28.06 -0.46
N GLN A 50 -13.47 -27.08 -0.40
CA GLN A 50 -13.82 -26.27 -1.54
C GLN A 50 -12.65 -25.43 -2.07
N ILE A 51 -11.84 -24.86 -1.16
CA ILE A 51 -10.64 -24.11 -1.52
C ILE A 51 -9.58 -25.03 -2.14
N ALA A 52 -9.30 -26.18 -1.53
CA ALA A 52 -8.34 -27.15 -2.05
C ALA A 52 -8.75 -27.72 -3.41
N ASP A 53 -10.03 -28.02 -3.58
CA ASP A 53 -10.60 -28.52 -4.85
C ASP A 53 -10.49 -27.44 -5.96
N HIS A 54 -10.76 -26.18 -5.61
CA HIS A 54 -10.65 -25.05 -6.55
C HIS A 54 -9.20 -24.77 -6.98
N LEU A 55 -8.25 -24.82 -6.04
CA LEU A 55 -6.82 -24.65 -6.33
C LEU A 55 -6.25 -25.83 -7.14
N GLY A 56 -6.84 -27.00 -7.05
CA GLY A 56 -6.50 -28.17 -7.86
C GLY A 56 -6.98 -28.11 -9.32
N LYS A 57 -7.99 -27.29 -9.62
CA LYS A 57 -8.58 -27.15 -10.97
C LYS A 57 -7.82 -26.11 -11.80
N SER A 58 -7.93 -26.22 -13.12
CA SER A 58 -7.39 -25.21 -14.04
C SER A 58 -8.18 -23.90 -13.90
N VAL A 59 -7.52 -22.87 -13.40
CA VAL A 59 -8.11 -21.57 -13.09
C VAL A 59 -8.42 -20.83 -14.38
N SER A 60 -9.71 -20.52 -14.65
CA SER A 60 -10.10 -19.60 -15.72
C SER A 60 -10.47 -18.23 -15.13
N PRO A 61 -10.07 -17.11 -15.78
CA PRO A 61 -10.29 -15.76 -15.24
C PRO A 61 -11.76 -15.43 -14.95
N GLU A 62 -12.69 -16.08 -15.61
CA GLU A 62 -14.13 -15.80 -15.48
C GLU A 62 -14.82 -16.55 -14.33
N SER A 63 -14.27 -17.70 -13.92
CA SER A 63 -14.86 -18.51 -12.83
C SER A 63 -14.33 -18.14 -11.44
N ASP A 64 -13.19 -17.46 -11.37
CA ASP A 64 -12.48 -17.22 -10.11
C ASP A 64 -12.70 -15.82 -9.53
N ALA A 65 -13.14 -14.86 -10.33
CA ALA A 65 -13.40 -13.51 -9.92
C ALA A 65 -14.48 -13.37 -8.82
N SER A 66 -15.38 -14.35 -8.71
CA SER A 66 -16.39 -14.39 -7.64
C SER A 66 -15.93 -15.11 -6.38
N PHE A 67 -14.89 -15.95 -6.48
CA PHE A 67 -14.38 -16.73 -5.35
C PHE A 67 -13.33 -15.98 -4.56
N PHE A 68 -12.49 -15.21 -5.25
CA PHE A 68 -11.48 -14.37 -4.65
C PHE A 68 -11.90 -12.90 -4.78
N ASP A 69 -12.44 -12.31 -3.72
CA ASP A 69 -12.58 -10.85 -3.66
C ASP A 69 -11.16 -10.24 -3.73
N SER A 70 -10.86 -9.58 -4.84
CA SER A 70 -9.55 -8.98 -5.14
C SER A 70 -9.02 -8.09 -4.01
N ARG A 71 -9.91 -7.41 -3.29
CA ARG A 71 -9.58 -6.61 -2.11
C ARG A 71 -9.00 -7.42 -0.93
N ARG A 72 -9.10 -8.76 -0.95
CA ARG A 72 -8.59 -9.63 0.12
C ARG A 72 -7.14 -10.05 -0.05
N PHE A 73 -6.57 -9.85 -1.25
CA PHE A 73 -5.18 -10.20 -1.55
C PHE A 73 -4.28 -8.98 -1.77
N SER A 74 -4.85 -7.78 -1.74
CA SER A 74 -4.16 -6.56 -2.16
C SER A 74 -3.07 -6.08 -1.21
N GLU A 75 -2.95 -6.65 0.00
CA GLU A 75 -1.91 -6.25 0.94
C GLU A 75 -1.49 -7.40 1.86
N ALA A 76 -0.19 -7.62 1.96
CA ALA A 76 0.36 -8.72 2.71
C ALA A 76 1.14 -8.24 3.92
N ILE A 77 0.75 -8.77 5.08
CA ILE A 77 1.64 -8.82 6.21
C ILE A 77 2.65 -9.92 5.92
N VAL A 78 3.93 -9.56 5.84
CA VAL A 78 5.00 -10.54 5.74
C VAL A 78 5.24 -11.15 7.12
N LEU A 79 4.45 -12.16 7.47
CA LEU A 79 4.52 -12.84 8.78
C LEU A 79 5.79 -13.65 8.99
N LEU A 80 6.51 -14.00 7.93
CA LEU A 80 7.62 -14.98 7.97
C LEU A 80 8.89 -14.50 8.67
N LYS A 81 9.02 -13.19 8.94
CA LYS A 81 10.20 -12.64 9.65
C LYS A 81 9.78 -11.52 10.56
N SER A 82 8.91 -11.76 11.55
CA SER A 82 8.42 -10.75 12.50
C SER A 82 9.20 -9.42 12.45
N ARG A 83 8.85 -8.57 11.48
CA ARG A 83 9.45 -7.23 11.34
C ARG A 83 8.46 -6.23 11.93
N PRO A 84 8.69 -5.76 13.16
CA PRO A 84 7.81 -4.79 13.79
C PRO A 84 7.77 -3.51 12.98
N VAL A 85 6.59 -2.93 12.89
CA VAL A 85 6.35 -1.64 12.24
C VAL A 85 6.43 -0.55 13.31
N LEU A 86 7.45 0.31 13.19
CA LEU A 86 7.80 1.29 14.21
C LEU A 86 6.87 2.49 14.19
N LEU A 87 6.51 2.99 15.37
CA LEU A 87 5.78 4.25 15.51
C LEU A 87 6.67 5.42 15.11
N VAL A 88 6.09 6.41 14.44
CA VAL A 88 6.71 7.69 14.18
C VAL A 88 6.17 8.73 15.17
N LYS A 89 7.07 9.50 15.77
CA LYS A 89 6.77 10.59 16.70
C LYS A 89 7.72 11.77 16.41
N ASN A 90 7.15 12.93 16.17
CA ASN A 90 7.92 14.15 15.82
C ASN A 90 8.85 13.94 14.61
N GLY A 91 8.37 13.17 13.59
CA GLY A 91 9.11 12.89 12.36
C GLY A 91 10.27 11.90 12.54
N ILE A 92 10.32 11.15 13.63
CA ILE A 92 11.36 10.14 13.91
C ILE A 92 10.70 8.85 14.38
N PHE A 93 11.17 7.71 13.88
CA PHE A 93 10.68 6.40 14.31
C PHE A 93 11.25 5.98 15.68
N ASP A 94 10.46 5.21 16.44
CA ASP A 94 10.88 4.64 17.72
C ASP A 94 12.03 3.62 17.52
N GLU A 95 12.89 3.46 18.51
CA GLU A 95 13.90 2.40 18.52
C GLU A 95 13.27 1.08 18.90
N ALA A 96 13.63 0.03 18.17
CA ALA A 96 13.24 -1.34 18.50
C ALA A 96 14.38 -2.31 18.15
N PRO A 97 14.54 -3.41 18.89
CA PRO A 97 15.48 -4.45 18.52
C PRO A 97 15.04 -5.13 17.24
N LEU A 98 15.77 -4.92 16.16
CA LEU A 98 15.53 -5.45 14.83
C LEU A 98 16.73 -6.25 14.40
N ALA A 99 16.65 -7.57 14.48
CA ALA A 99 17.75 -8.45 14.09
C ALA A 99 18.25 -8.12 12.67
N GLY A 100 19.51 -7.75 12.56
CA GLY A 100 20.18 -7.44 11.29
C GLY A 100 20.05 -5.99 10.80
N LEU A 101 19.09 -5.19 11.28
CA LEU A 101 18.88 -3.81 10.84
C LEU A 101 19.14 -2.76 11.94
N GLU A 102 19.19 -3.17 13.19
CA GLU A 102 19.27 -2.26 14.34
C GLU A 102 20.42 -1.24 14.25
N GLN A 103 21.64 -1.73 14.01
CA GLN A 103 22.82 -0.85 13.90
C GLN A 103 22.71 0.12 12.71
N ARG A 104 22.17 -0.36 11.58
CA ARG A 104 21.97 0.44 10.38
C ARG A 104 20.93 1.52 10.61
N LEU A 105 19.79 1.18 11.21
CA LEU A 105 18.74 2.14 11.57
C LEU A 105 19.26 3.18 12.58
N LYS A 106 19.97 2.77 13.59
CA LYS A 106 20.58 3.69 14.58
C LYS A 106 21.54 4.66 13.92
N LYS A 107 22.40 4.18 13.02
CA LYS A 107 23.36 5.00 12.26
C LYS A 107 22.69 6.08 11.41
N HIS A 108 21.60 5.70 10.71
CA HIS A 108 20.95 6.58 9.72
C HIS A 108 19.69 7.28 10.24
N ARG A 109 19.32 7.08 11.50
CA ARG A 109 18.09 7.58 12.12
C ARG A 109 17.88 9.09 11.93
N ALA A 110 18.91 9.88 12.15
CA ALA A 110 18.83 11.34 12.00
C ALA A 110 18.63 11.77 10.53
N ALA A 111 19.29 11.10 9.60
CA ALA A 111 19.16 11.38 8.17
C ALA A 111 17.75 11.02 7.62
N LEU A 112 17.12 9.98 8.20
CA LEU A 112 15.77 9.56 7.82
C LEU A 112 14.66 10.47 8.36
N ALA A 113 14.93 11.33 9.33
CA ALA A 113 13.91 12.20 9.91
C ALA A 113 13.29 13.17 8.89
N THR A 114 14.09 13.73 7.99
CA THR A 114 13.60 14.64 6.95
C THR A 114 12.70 13.92 5.93
N PRO A 115 13.10 12.79 5.31
CA PRO A 115 12.24 12.02 4.43
C PRO A 115 10.92 11.60 5.09
N ILE A 116 10.95 11.12 6.33
CA ILE A 116 9.76 10.68 7.06
C ILE A 116 8.72 11.80 7.18
N ARG A 117 9.15 13.05 7.43
CA ARG A 117 8.25 14.21 7.54
C ARG A 117 7.56 14.54 6.22
N SER A 118 8.13 14.17 5.09
CA SER A 118 7.62 14.48 3.74
C SER A 118 6.61 13.47 3.22
N VAL A 119 6.23 12.49 4.04
CA VAL A 119 5.15 11.53 3.77
C VAL A 119 3.93 11.90 4.60
N GLY A 120 2.77 12.03 3.94
CA GLY A 120 1.51 12.46 4.55
C GLY A 120 0.37 11.48 4.30
N ARG A 121 -0.68 11.55 5.15
CA ARG A 121 -1.94 10.84 4.98
C ARG A 121 -2.85 11.63 4.03
N LEU A 122 -3.43 10.95 3.03
CA LEU A 122 -4.41 11.56 2.13
C LEU A 122 -5.80 11.44 2.75
N GLU A 123 -6.34 12.57 3.15
CA GLU A 123 -7.63 12.70 3.80
C GLU A 123 -8.71 13.12 2.82
N LEU A 124 -9.93 12.67 3.09
CA LEU A 124 -11.11 12.94 2.29
C LEU A 124 -12.10 13.77 3.08
N ILE A 125 -12.63 14.81 2.45
CA ILE A 125 -13.66 15.67 3.01
C ILE A 125 -14.88 15.53 2.12
N ASP A 126 -16.04 15.32 2.74
CA ASP A 126 -17.32 15.10 2.05
C ASP A 126 -17.36 13.79 1.22
N HIS A 127 -16.53 12.81 1.50
CA HIS A 127 -16.65 11.47 0.93
C HIS A 127 -17.72 10.67 1.69
N ASP A 128 -18.48 9.80 0.98
CA ASP A 128 -19.66 9.12 1.55
C ASP A 128 -19.36 8.12 2.67
N SER A 129 -18.14 7.59 2.76
CA SER A 129 -17.83 6.44 3.65
C SER A 129 -16.41 6.41 4.20
N MET A 130 -15.54 7.34 3.83
CA MET A 130 -14.13 7.35 4.24
C MET A 130 -13.68 8.74 4.65
N ASP A 131 -12.90 8.82 5.73
CA ASP A 131 -12.26 10.05 6.19
C ASP A 131 -10.86 10.22 5.60
N TRP A 132 -10.24 9.14 5.16
CA TRP A 132 -8.93 9.12 4.50
C TRP A 132 -8.80 7.88 3.59
N CYS A 133 -7.83 7.86 2.66
CA CYS A 133 -7.80 6.85 1.61
C CYS A 133 -6.43 6.25 1.30
N GLY A 134 -5.36 6.77 1.85
CA GLY A 134 -4.03 6.27 1.57
C GLY A 134 -2.92 7.22 1.97
N THR A 135 -1.77 7.02 1.39
CA THR A 135 -0.54 7.76 1.64
C THR A 135 -0.12 8.53 0.39
N GLY A 136 0.50 9.67 0.58
CA GLY A 136 1.17 10.42 -0.48
C GLY A 136 2.42 11.08 0.05
N TRP A 137 3.33 11.48 -0.81
CA TRP A 137 4.58 12.14 -0.41
C TRP A 137 5.00 13.21 -1.40
N ARG A 138 5.72 14.18 -0.90
CA ARG A 138 6.16 15.32 -1.68
C ARG A 138 7.33 14.95 -2.58
N ILE A 139 7.21 15.22 -3.89
CA ILE A 139 8.26 14.98 -4.89
C ILE A 139 8.94 16.26 -5.38
N GLU A 140 8.18 17.34 -5.50
CA GLU A 140 8.65 18.68 -5.92
C GLU A 140 7.91 19.76 -5.13
N ASP A 141 8.11 21.04 -5.48
CA ASP A 141 7.63 22.21 -4.73
C ASP A 141 6.18 22.11 -4.25
N ASP A 142 5.26 21.78 -5.13
CA ASP A 142 3.83 21.69 -4.82
C ASP A 142 3.21 20.36 -5.30
N LEU A 143 4.05 19.34 -5.58
CA LEU A 143 3.62 18.06 -6.12
C LEU A 143 3.67 16.92 -5.10
N ILE A 144 2.59 16.16 -5.07
CA ILE A 144 2.45 14.94 -4.26
C ILE A 144 2.29 13.73 -5.19
N VAL A 145 3.02 12.67 -4.89
CA VAL A 145 2.85 11.36 -5.54
C VAL A 145 2.00 10.46 -4.66
N THR A 146 1.12 9.70 -5.27
CA THR A 146 0.34 8.61 -4.66
C THR A 146 0.02 7.55 -5.71
N ASN A 147 -0.73 6.51 -5.34
CA ASN A 147 -1.17 5.51 -6.30
C ASN A 147 -2.36 5.99 -7.16
N ARG A 148 -2.44 5.45 -8.39
CA ARG A 148 -3.61 5.58 -9.26
C ARG A 148 -4.88 5.15 -8.57
N HIS A 149 -4.88 3.95 -7.94
CA HIS A 149 -6.08 3.42 -7.29
C HIS A 149 -6.52 4.28 -6.10
N VAL A 150 -5.58 4.90 -5.37
CA VAL A 150 -5.88 5.87 -4.29
C VAL A 150 -6.52 7.12 -4.88
N ALA A 151 -5.90 7.73 -5.90
CA ALA A 151 -6.43 8.94 -6.54
C ALA A 151 -7.81 8.71 -7.17
N SER A 152 -8.08 7.50 -7.67
CA SER A 152 -9.36 7.12 -8.26
C SER A 152 -10.52 7.06 -7.27
N LEU A 153 -10.26 7.07 -5.96
CA LEU A 153 -11.30 7.15 -4.94
C LEU A 153 -11.96 8.54 -4.90
N PHE A 154 -11.19 9.59 -5.15
CA PHE A 154 -11.68 10.97 -5.06
C PHE A 154 -11.65 11.76 -6.37
N ALA A 155 -11.05 11.20 -7.43
CA ALA A 155 -10.96 11.85 -8.73
C ALA A 155 -11.26 10.91 -9.88
N GLU A 156 -11.67 11.48 -11.01
CA GLU A 156 -11.93 10.74 -12.24
C GLU A 156 -11.52 11.54 -13.47
N ARG A 157 -11.27 10.84 -14.56
CA ARG A 157 -10.89 11.47 -15.82
C ARG A 157 -12.14 12.03 -16.53
N GLN A 158 -12.05 13.31 -16.92
CA GLN A 158 -13.05 13.95 -17.75
C GLN A 158 -12.38 14.59 -18.98
N GLY A 159 -12.46 13.91 -20.12
CA GLY A 159 -11.72 14.32 -21.32
C GLY A 159 -10.21 14.25 -21.12
N SER A 160 -9.53 15.38 -21.29
CA SER A 160 -8.07 15.52 -21.06
C SER A 160 -7.70 15.92 -19.63
N LEU A 161 -8.67 16.20 -18.78
CA LEU A 161 -8.47 16.69 -17.41
C LEU A 161 -8.94 15.66 -16.39
N PHE A 162 -8.54 15.86 -15.14
CA PHE A 162 -9.05 15.11 -13.98
C PHE A 162 -9.89 16.05 -13.13
N ARG A 163 -11.02 15.54 -12.61
CA ARG A 163 -11.90 16.27 -11.71
C ARG A 163 -12.14 15.47 -10.45
N PHE A 164 -12.35 16.18 -9.36
CA PHE A 164 -12.81 15.59 -8.12
C PHE A 164 -14.22 15.02 -8.29
N ARG A 165 -14.46 13.85 -7.73
CA ARG A 165 -15.76 13.17 -7.76
C ARG A 165 -16.79 13.94 -6.96
N LEU A 166 -18.06 13.67 -7.25
CA LEU A 166 -19.17 14.09 -6.43
C LEU A 166 -19.60 12.93 -5.51
N ASN A 167 -19.94 13.22 -4.28
CA ASN A 167 -20.55 12.28 -3.36
C ASN A 167 -22.02 12.02 -3.74
N GLN A 168 -22.70 11.13 -3.00
CA GLN A 168 -24.11 10.79 -3.25
C GLN A 168 -25.05 11.99 -3.14
N ALA A 169 -24.69 13.03 -2.35
CA ALA A 169 -25.43 14.27 -2.22
C ALA A 169 -25.10 15.29 -3.33
N GLY A 170 -24.27 14.96 -4.32
CA GLY A 170 -23.85 15.85 -5.39
C GLY A 170 -22.82 16.90 -4.94
N LYS A 171 -22.23 16.77 -3.76
CA LYS A 171 -21.18 17.66 -3.25
C LYS A 171 -19.81 17.13 -3.69
N GLN A 172 -18.93 18.05 -4.09
CA GLN A 172 -17.57 17.68 -4.52
C GLN A 172 -16.77 17.13 -3.33
N VAL A 173 -16.18 15.95 -3.51
CA VAL A 173 -15.19 15.39 -2.60
C VAL A 173 -13.94 16.26 -2.66
N ARG A 174 -13.45 16.71 -1.51
CA ARG A 174 -12.21 17.46 -1.38
C ARG A 174 -11.15 16.57 -0.74
N THR A 175 -9.90 16.84 -1.04
CA THR A 175 -8.78 16.05 -0.54
C THR A 175 -7.71 16.98 0.02
N ARG A 176 -7.06 16.56 1.09
CA ARG A 176 -5.90 17.21 1.68
C ARG A 176 -4.85 16.16 2.03
N VAL A 177 -3.61 16.58 2.17
CA VAL A 177 -2.54 15.77 2.73
C VAL A 177 -2.17 16.32 4.10
N ASP A 178 -2.13 15.43 5.12
CA ASP A 178 -1.63 15.77 6.44
C ASP A 178 -0.27 15.10 6.69
N PHE A 179 0.76 15.91 6.91
CA PHE A 179 2.12 15.43 7.15
C PHE A 179 2.42 15.12 8.61
N ARG A 180 1.48 15.35 9.54
CA ARG A 180 1.70 15.17 10.98
C ARG A 180 0.75 14.22 11.68
N GLU A 181 -0.03 13.42 10.98
CA GLU A 181 -0.81 12.34 11.57
C GLU A 181 0.10 11.27 12.19
N GLU A 182 0.70 11.60 13.31
CA GLU A 182 1.66 10.78 14.04
C GLU A 182 1.09 10.33 15.40
N TYR A 183 1.66 9.28 15.97
CA TYR A 183 1.15 8.71 17.21
C TYR A 183 1.21 9.71 18.38
N ARG A 184 0.06 9.99 18.99
CA ARG A 184 -0.13 10.95 20.09
C ARG A 184 0.33 12.38 19.77
N GLN A 185 0.28 12.75 18.52
CA GLN A 185 0.56 14.11 18.06
C GLN A 185 -0.77 14.80 17.80
N PRO A 186 -1.16 15.81 18.60
CA PRO A 186 -2.43 16.51 18.42
C PRO A 186 -2.40 17.59 17.33
N GLU A 187 -1.21 17.95 16.87
CA GLU A 187 -1.02 18.97 15.85
C GLU A 187 -1.13 18.37 14.46
N SER A 188 -1.85 19.03 13.56
CA SER A 188 -1.94 18.68 12.14
C SER A 188 -1.04 19.58 11.29
N ASP A 189 -0.65 19.08 10.10
CA ASP A 189 0.07 19.83 9.06
C ASP A 189 -0.63 19.54 7.72
N GLU A 190 -1.80 20.15 7.56
CA GLU A 190 -2.76 19.88 6.50
C GLU A 190 -2.61 20.84 5.32
N HIS A 191 -2.51 20.28 4.12
CA HIS A 191 -2.41 21.03 2.89
C HIS A 191 -3.45 20.55 1.87
N VAL A 192 -4.28 21.47 1.37
CA VAL A 192 -5.36 21.17 0.44
C VAL A 192 -4.79 20.76 -0.92
N ILE A 193 -5.28 19.67 -1.48
CA ILE A 193 -5.01 19.27 -2.86
C ILE A 193 -5.87 20.16 -3.79
N ALA A 194 -5.20 21.01 -4.53
CA ALA A 194 -5.85 21.95 -5.46
C ALA A 194 -6.41 21.23 -6.69
N ARG A 195 -5.69 20.26 -7.21
CA ARG A 195 -6.07 19.49 -8.40
C ARG A 195 -5.27 18.21 -8.54
N VAL A 196 -5.82 17.30 -9.32
CA VAL A 196 -5.14 16.10 -9.81
C VAL A 196 -4.56 16.43 -11.17
N LEU A 197 -3.24 16.35 -11.31
CA LEU A 197 -2.53 16.66 -12.55
C LEU A 197 -2.51 15.47 -13.50
N TRP A 198 -2.32 14.28 -12.94
CA TRP A 198 -2.20 13.06 -13.72
C TRP A 198 -2.58 11.83 -12.90
N ILE A 199 -3.25 10.89 -13.55
CA ILE A 199 -3.50 9.53 -13.07
C ILE A 199 -3.08 8.60 -14.19
N ALA A 200 -2.21 7.65 -13.91
CA ALA A 200 -1.76 6.65 -14.87
C ALA A 200 -2.94 5.89 -15.48
N PRO A 201 -2.89 5.54 -16.76
CA PRO A 201 -3.93 4.70 -17.35
C PRO A 201 -3.98 3.33 -16.67
N ASP A 202 -5.18 2.75 -16.59
CA ASP A 202 -5.35 1.41 -16.00
C ASP A 202 -5.05 0.32 -17.03
N VAL A 203 -3.76 0.17 -17.33
CA VAL A 203 -3.20 -0.84 -18.21
C VAL A 203 -2.04 -1.55 -17.52
N SER A 204 -1.76 -2.79 -17.90
CA SER A 204 -0.76 -3.65 -17.24
C SER A 204 0.66 -3.07 -17.26
N GLU A 205 0.98 -2.31 -18.30
CA GLU A 205 2.31 -1.73 -18.52
C GLU A 205 2.50 -0.37 -17.83
N ALA A 206 1.44 0.23 -17.30
CA ALA A 206 1.52 1.50 -16.61
C ALA A 206 1.70 1.32 -15.10
N PRO A 207 2.56 2.14 -14.46
CA PRO A 207 2.70 2.12 -13.01
C PRO A 207 1.39 2.52 -12.33
N ASP A 208 1.16 2.01 -11.14
CA ASP A 208 0.02 2.40 -10.31
C ASP A 208 0.31 3.73 -9.61
N MET A 209 0.31 4.84 -10.35
CA MET A 209 0.78 6.15 -9.89
C MET A 209 -0.15 7.29 -10.28
N ALA A 210 -0.20 8.32 -9.46
CA ALA A 210 -0.87 9.58 -9.72
C ALA A 210 -0.05 10.76 -9.17
N ILE A 211 -0.21 11.93 -9.80
CA ILE A 211 0.40 13.20 -9.40
C ILE A 211 -0.70 14.18 -9.01
N LEU A 212 -0.60 14.68 -7.80
CA LEU A 212 -1.48 15.67 -7.21
C LEU A 212 -0.74 16.98 -7.03
N GLN A 213 -1.46 18.11 -7.02
CA GLN A 213 -0.89 19.42 -6.74
C GLN A 213 -1.57 20.01 -5.51
N VAL A 214 -0.79 20.43 -4.52
CA VAL A 214 -1.27 21.18 -3.36
C VAL A 214 -1.49 22.65 -3.72
N VAL A 215 -2.36 23.34 -2.97
CA VAL A 215 -2.48 24.78 -3.04
C VAL A 215 -1.13 25.41 -2.65
N LYS A 216 -0.61 26.31 -3.49
CA LYS A 216 0.58 27.08 -3.14
C LYS A 216 0.31 27.91 -1.89
N GLY A 217 1.06 27.69 -0.89
CA GLY A 217 0.98 28.34 0.41
C GLY A 217 2.15 27.84 1.24
N ASP A 218 2.08 27.98 2.49
CA ASP A 218 3.08 27.85 3.52
C ASP A 218 4.01 26.61 3.47
N LEU A 219 4.98 26.65 4.26
CA LEU A 219 6.07 25.73 4.64
C LEU A 219 5.74 24.22 4.52
N LEU A 220 5.63 23.72 3.29
CA LEU A 220 5.59 22.27 3.04
C LEU A 220 6.91 21.61 3.49
N PRO A 221 6.86 20.37 4.03
CA PRO A 221 8.09 19.62 4.30
C PRO A 221 8.94 19.50 3.01
N PRO A 222 10.27 19.37 3.09
CA PRO A 222 11.12 19.33 1.90
C PRO A 222 10.75 18.16 0.97
N PRO A 223 10.93 18.29 -0.37
CA PRO A 223 10.64 17.21 -1.30
C PRO A 223 11.56 16.02 -1.06
N LEU A 224 11.05 14.81 -1.30
CA LEU A 224 11.84 13.59 -1.26
C LEU A 224 12.79 13.53 -2.45
N VAL A 225 14.00 13.09 -2.21
CA VAL A 225 15.00 12.85 -3.26
C VAL A 225 14.76 11.46 -3.86
N LEU A 226 14.63 11.38 -5.18
CA LEU A 226 14.55 10.10 -5.88
C LEU A 226 15.94 9.49 -6.01
N ALA A 227 16.05 8.18 -5.83
CA ALA A 227 17.27 7.45 -6.11
C ALA A 227 17.66 7.60 -7.58
N ARG A 228 18.96 7.75 -7.84
CA ARG A 228 19.50 7.87 -9.21
C ARG A 228 19.73 6.54 -9.88
N GLN A 229 19.73 5.47 -9.12
CA GLN A 229 19.95 4.11 -9.57
C GLN A 229 18.81 3.22 -9.07
N ASP A 230 18.54 2.17 -9.79
CA ASP A 230 17.60 1.15 -9.36
C ASP A 230 18.03 0.54 -8.03
N ALA A 231 17.05 0.09 -7.26
CA ALA A 231 17.32 -0.62 -6.02
C ALA A 231 18.05 -1.94 -6.29
N GLU A 232 18.80 -2.42 -5.32
CA GLU A 232 19.51 -3.70 -5.41
C GLU A 232 18.85 -4.76 -4.51
N PRO A 233 18.88 -6.04 -4.90
CA PRO A 233 18.44 -7.12 -4.01
C PRO A 233 19.19 -7.07 -2.68
N ARG A 234 18.47 -7.26 -1.55
CA ARG A 234 18.97 -7.14 -0.18
C ARG A 234 19.34 -5.71 0.26
N GLN A 235 19.06 -4.71 -0.56
CA GLN A 235 19.15 -3.33 -0.10
C GLN A 235 18.17 -3.11 1.07
N ALA A 236 18.67 -2.51 2.15
CA ALA A 236 17.83 -2.17 3.30
C ALA A 236 16.91 -0.99 2.95
N VAL A 237 15.62 -1.19 3.10
CA VAL A 237 14.58 -0.21 2.76
C VAL A 237 13.56 -0.09 3.89
N ALA A 238 12.76 0.95 3.84
CA ALA A 238 11.61 1.10 4.73
C ALA A 238 10.42 1.70 3.98
N VAL A 239 9.23 1.16 4.25
CA VAL A 239 7.97 1.79 3.84
C VAL A 239 7.54 2.79 4.90
N VAL A 240 7.29 4.03 4.49
CA VAL A 240 6.74 5.07 5.36
C VAL A 240 5.33 5.39 4.91
N GLY A 241 4.34 5.18 5.80
CA GLY A 241 2.94 5.39 5.45
C GLY A 241 2.00 5.17 6.62
N TYR A 242 0.72 5.00 6.31
CA TYR A 242 -0.37 4.98 7.27
C TYR A 242 -1.15 3.66 7.17
N PRO A 243 -0.78 2.62 7.94
CA PRO A 243 -1.51 1.36 7.94
C PRO A 243 -2.87 1.54 8.60
N ALA A 244 -3.93 1.17 7.89
CA ALA A 244 -5.28 1.07 8.42
C ALA A 244 -5.49 -0.25 9.16
N ARG A 245 -6.43 -0.27 10.09
CA ARG A 245 -6.86 -1.52 10.71
C ARG A 245 -7.51 -2.43 9.69
N ASP A 246 -7.00 -3.64 9.56
CA ASP A 246 -7.56 -4.65 8.68
C ASP A 246 -7.98 -5.89 9.46
N SER A 247 -9.28 -6.02 9.73
CA SER A 247 -9.87 -7.15 10.47
C SER A 247 -9.80 -8.49 9.74
N ARG A 248 -9.33 -8.50 8.50
CA ARG A 248 -9.11 -9.74 7.71
C ARG A 248 -7.84 -10.46 8.10
N ASN A 249 -6.91 -9.77 8.78
CA ASN A 249 -5.65 -10.33 9.24
C ASN A 249 -5.79 -10.98 10.62
N ASP A 250 -4.87 -11.89 10.92
CA ASP A 250 -4.79 -12.55 12.23
C ASP A 250 -4.55 -11.53 13.35
N ALA A 251 -5.35 -11.60 14.41
CA ALA A 251 -5.31 -10.64 15.49
C ALA A 251 -3.97 -10.63 16.25
N GLY A 252 -3.35 -11.82 16.43
CA GLY A 252 -2.04 -11.93 17.07
C GLY A 252 -0.94 -11.30 16.24
N ALA A 253 -0.93 -11.56 14.93
CA ALA A 253 0.01 -10.91 14.01
C ALA A 253 -0.17 -9.39 13.97
N MET A 254 -1.40 -8.91 14.01
CA MET A 254 -1.72 -7.49 14.06
C MET A 254 -1.20 -6.84 15.36
N GLU A 255 -1.30 -7.53 16.49
CA GLU A 255 -0.76 -7.06 17.75
C GLU A 255 0.77 -7.09 17.76
N ASP A 256 1.38 -8.20 17.35
CA ASP A 256 2.84 -8.38 17.36
C ASP A 256 3.58 -7.39 16.44
N ILE A 257 3.01 -7.12 15.26
CA ILE A 257 3.67 -6.30 14.24
C ILE A 257 3.30 -4.83 14.37
N PHE A 258 2.04 -4.50 14.64
CA PHE A 258 1.53 -3.13 14.66
C PHE A 258 1.21 -2.61 16.06
N GLY A 259 1.24 -3.46 17.10
CA GLY A 259 0.86 -3.10 18.46
C GLY A 259 -0.58 -2.64 18.59
N ASN A 260 -1.47 -3.08 17.69
CA ASN A 260 -2.85 -2.63 17.56
C ASN A 260 -3.03 -1.10 17.41
N ILE A 261 -2.02 -0.40 16.88
CA ILE A 261 -2.06 1.04 16.62
C ILE A 261 -2.06 1.27 15.11
N TYR A 262 -3.11 1.93 14.61
CA TYR A 262 -3.39 2.14 13.20
C TYR A 262 -3.66 3.60 12.91
N ASP A 263 -3.83 3.95 11.63
CA ASP A 263 -4.25 5.25 11.12
C ASP A 263 -3.27 6.39 11.42
N VAL A 264 -2.08 6.05 11.91
CA VAL A 264 -0.98 6.97 12.21
C VAL A 264 0.26 6.61 11.41
N LYS A 265 1.15 7.57 11.23
CA LYS A 265 2.40 7.37 10.48
C LYS A 265 3.26 6.27 11.10
N ARG A 266 3.71 5.36 10.26
CA ARG A 266 4.56 4.23 10.64
C ARG A 266 5.79 4.15 9.75
N PHE A 267 6.84 3.59 10.30
CA PHE A 267 8.07 3.24 9.61
C PHE A 267 8.23 1.72 9.63
N ALA A 268 8.11 1.08 8.48
CA ALA A 268 8.16 -0.37 8.31
C ALA A 268 9.48 -0.78 7.64
N PRO A 269 10.53 -1.13 8.40
CA PRO A 269 11.82 -1.52 7.83
C PRO A 269 11.77 -2.91 7.21
N GLY A 270 12.61 -3.11 6.20
CA GLY A 270 12.72 -4.36 5.47
C GLY A 270 13.90 -4.35 4.49
N GLU A 271 13.84 -5.26 3.53
CA GLU A 271 14.82 -5.39 2.45
C GLU A 271 14.12 -5.54 1.11
N VAL A 272 14.79 -5.13 0.04
CA VAL A 272 14.42 -5.50 -1.32
C VAL A 272 14.61 -7.01 -1.49
N VAL A 273 13.53 -7.70 -1.85
CA VAL A 273 13.55 -9.15 -2.06
C VAL A 273 13.97 -9.49 -3.47
N GLY A 274 13.52 -8.70 -4.45
CA GLY A 274 13.86 -8.93 -5.83
C GLY A 274 13.45 -7.80 -6.77
N LEU A 275 14.02 -7.86 -7.96
CA LEU A 275 13.74 -6.99 -9.10
C LEU A 275 13.32 -7.92 -10.24
N PRO A 276 12.02 -8.14 -10.47
CA PRO A 276 11.60 -9.05 -11.55
C PRO A 276 12.06 -8.53 -12.91
N HIS A 277 12.55 -9.45 -13.75
CA HIS A 277 13.07 -9.10 -15.08
C HIS A 277 11.95 -8.43 -15.92
N ASP A 278 12.30 -7.35 -16.58
CA ASP A 278 11.38 -6.53 -17.40
C ASP A 278 10.17 -5.95 -16.66
N ALA A 279 10.22 -5.91 -15.32
CA ALA A 279 9.18 -5.28 -14.51
C ALA A 279 9.57 -3.83 -14.14
N TRP A 280 8.57 -2.96 -14.05
CA TRP A 280 8.71 -1.57 -13.60
C TRP A 280 8.60 -1.43 -12.06
N TYR A 281 8.59 -2.54 -11.32
CA TYR A 281 8.44 -2.57 -9.88
C TYR A 281 9.51 -3.43 -9.20
N LEU A 282 9.78 -3.12 -7.94
CA LEU A 282 10.55 -3.96 -7.03
C LEU A 282 9.62 -4.76 -6.09
N THR A 283 10.17 -5.79 -5.45
CA THR A 283 9.49 -6.50 -4.37
C THR A 283 10.27 -6.32 -3.07
N HIS A 284 9.57 -6.17 -1.94
CA HIS A 284 10.16 -5.95 -0.63
C HIS A 284 9.43 -6.72 0.48
N ASP A 285 10.07 -6.94 1.63
CA ASP A 285 9.53 -7.67 2.78
C ASP A 285 9.12 -6.76 3.96
N CYS A 286 8.96 -5.46 3.72
CA CYS A 286 8.40 -4.55 4.73
C CYS A 286 6.94 -4.94 5.03
N SER A 287 6.54 -4.95 6.30
CA SER A 287 5.15 -5.24 6.68
C SER A 287 4.24 -4.07 6.41
N THR A 288 3.18 -4.27 5.63
CA THR A 288 2.21 -3.25 5.23
C THR A 288 0.77 -3.71 5.44
N LEU A 289 -0.14 -2.76 5.50
CA LEU A 289 -1.59 -2.96 5.55
C LEU A 289 -2.28 -1.98 4.60
N GLY A 290 -3.61 -2.11 4.45
CA GLY A 290 -4.46 -1.11 3.82
C GLY A 290 -4.11 0.30 4.32
N GLY A 291 -4.14 1.29 3.40
CA GLY A 291 -3.70 2.65 3.72
C GLY A 291 -2.21 2.92 3.49
N ASN A 292 -1.34 1.89 3.45
CA ASN A 292 0.03 2.07 2.96
C ASN A 292 0.11 2.27 1.44
N SER A 293 -0.96 2.06 0.70
CA SER A 293 -1.02 2.41 -0.72
C SER A 293 -0.60 3.86 -0.93
N GLY A 294 0.41 4.08 -1.79
CA GLY A 294 1.02 5.38 -2.04
C GLY A 294 2.19 5.74 -1.13
N SER A 295 2.62 4.85 -0.23
CA SER A 295 3.78 5.06 0.65
C SER A 295 5.08 5.15 -0.13
N ALA A 296 6.00 5.97 0.37
CA ALA A 296 7.38 5.97 -0.12
C ALA A 296 8.13 4.74 0.38
N VAL A 297 8.84 4.06 -0.53
CA VAL A 297 9.85 3.06 -0.19
C VAL A 297 11.20 3.78 -0.15
N LEU A 298 11.74 3.97 1.05
CA LEU A 298 12.97 4.72 1.27
C LEU A 298 14.17 3.78 1.43
N SER A 299 15.30 4.13 0.81
CA SER A 299 16.59 3.56 1.17
C SER A 299 16.95 3.94 2.60
N ILE A 300 17.30 2.97 3.46
CA ILE A 300 17.66 3.26 4.85
C ILE A 300 19.02 3.99 4.90
N ASP A 301 19.92 3.71 3.99
CA ASP A 301 21.29 4.27 4.02
C ASP A 301 21.34 5.74 3.61
N GLY A 302 20.51 6.17 2.66
CA GLY A 302 20.55 7.53 2.12
C GLY A 302 19.26 8.33 2.30
N GLY A 303 18.14 7.66 2.55
CA GLY A 303 16.82 8.30 2.64
C GLY A 303 16.18 8.65 1.30
N GLU A 304 16.80 8.25 0.17
CA GLU A 304 16.22 8.43 -1.15
C GLU A 304 15.07 7.46 -1.39
N VAL A 305 14.10 7.89 -2.21
CA VAL A 305 12.99 7.04 -2.63
C VAL A 305 13.46 6.08 -3.71
N VAL A 306 13.26 4.79 -3.49
CA VAL A 306 13.54 3.71 -4.44
C VAL A 306 12.28 3.10 -5.03
N GLY A 307 11.09 3.44 -4.52
CA GLY A 307 9.82 2.94 -5.02
C GLY A 307 8.60 3.62 -4.42
N LEU A 308 7.45 3.36 -5.04
CA LEU A 308 6.12 3.77 -4.60
C LEU A 308 5.31 2.52 -4.26
N HIS A 309 5.09 2.26 -2.98
CA HIS A 309 4.34 1.08 -2.55
C HIS A 309 2.90 1.08 -3.08
N PHE A 310 2.46 -0.01 -3.71
CA PHE A 310 1.13 -0.08 -4.31
C PHE A 310 0.33 -1.34 -3.96
N GLY A 311 0.90 -2.28 -3.23
CA GLY A 311 0.21 -3.50 -2.86
C GLY A 311 1.17 -4.62 -2.47
N GLY A 312 0.65 -5.83 -2.32
CA GLY A 312 1.46 -6.97 -1.93
C GLY A 312 0.86 -8.31 -2.33
N GLN A 313 1.66 -9.34 -2.25
CA GLN A 313 1.27 -10.72 -2.39
C GLN A 313 1.25 -11.38 -1.01
N PHE A 314 0.11 -11.89 -0.60
CA PHE A 314 -0.09 -12.48 0.74
C PHE A 314 1.05 -13.41 1.17
N ARG A 315 1.62 -13.15 2.35
CA ARG A 315 2.72 -13.90 2.99
C ARG A 315 4.02 -14.03 2.18
N LYS A 316 4.21 -13.30 1.10
CA LYS A 316 5.44 -13.38 0.30
C LYS A 316 6.20 -12.07 0.27
N THR A 317 5.68 -11.10 -0.46
CA THR A 317 6.36 -9.83 -0.71
C THR A 317 5.35 -8.74 -0.97
N ASN A 318 5.77 -7.51 -0.78
CA ASN A 318 5.06 -6.32 -1.19
C ASN A 318 5.72 -5.70 -2.42
N TYR A 319 4.98 -4.88 -3.16
CA TYR A 319 5.41 -4.25 -4.40
C TYR A 319 5.59 -2.74 -4.19
N GLY A 320 6.64 -2.20 -4.78
CA GLY A 320 6.93 -0.78 -4.72
C GLY A 320 7.70 -0.23 -5.92
#